data_88536a35edd3270874b89a84a571c547
#
_entry.id   88536a35edd3270874b89a84a571c547
#
_cell.length_a   1.000
_cell.length_b   1.000
_cell.length_c   1.000
_cell.angle_alpha   90.00
_cell.angle_beta   90.00
_cell.angle_gamma   90.00
#
_symmetry.space_group_name_H-M   'P 1'
#
loop_
_entity.id
_entity.type
_entity.pdbx_description
1 polymer ?
#
loop_
_entity_poly.entity_id
_entity_poly.type
_entity_poly.pdbx_seq_one_letter_code
_entity_poly.pdbx_strand_id
1 'polypeptide(L)'
;RMLEAGNMPVLVDNLRKPDDDNPKGYYEYEPVKKIKEDASWLENARGKAVKMVSLLLYHLPPDRYYKIIFMRRKMNEILASQRVMLERLGQIQPANESGVSDEEMAQKFEEHLKKINSWLSGQENIDVLYVDYSTIIMKPQEQADNIVRFLGVNLDPEKMIKTIDKKLYRQRSNI
;
A
#
# COMPACT_ATOMS: atom_id res chain seq x y z
N ARG A 1 6.14 1.70 -7.77
CA ARG A 1 6.56 2.67 -8.80
C ARG A 1 7.76 3.50 -8.36
N MET A 2 7.69 4.24 -7.23
CA MET A 2 8.86 5.01 -6.73
C MET A 2 10.08 4.11 -6.57
N LEU A 3 9.94 2.98 -5.88
CA LEU A 3 11.04 2.04 -5.65
C LEU A 3 11.61 1.49 -6.96
N GLU A 4 10.74 1.08 -7.89
CA GLU A 4 11.13 0.58 -9.21
C GLU A 4 11.90 1.65 -10.02
N ALA A 5 11.37 2.88 -10.07
CA ALA A 5 12.05 3.98 -10.74
C ALA A 5 13.42 4.31 -10.09
N GLY A 6 13.53 4.12 -8.78
CA GLY A 6 14.77 4.23 -8.03
C GLY A 6 15.74 3.05 -8.20
N ASN A 7 15.48 2.14 -9.14
CA ASN A 7 16.26 0.93 -9.45
C ASN A 7 16.11 -0.22 -8.43
N MET A 8 15.04 -0.25 -7.63
CA MET A 8 14.71 -1.41 -6.80
C MET A 8 13.95 -2.44 -7.65
N PRO A 9 14.39 -3.69 -7.72
CA PRO A 9 13.61 -4.73 -8.37
C PRO A 9 12.24 -4.89 -7.69
N VAL A 10 11.19 -5.08 -8.49
CA VAL A 10 9.83 -5.31 -7.99
C VAL A 10 9.33 -6.67 -8.44
N LEU A 11 8.56 -7.34 -7.59
CA LEU A 11 7.93 -8.61 -7.91
C LEU A 11 6.47 -8.36 -8.28
N VAL A 12 6.15 -8.50 -9.56
CA VAL A 12 4.82 -8.28 -10.16
C VAL A 12 4.57 -9.32 -11.24
N ASP A 13 3.30 -9.66 -11.50
CA ASP A 13 2.92 -10.60 -12.56
C ASP A 13 2.19 -9.93 -13.75
N ASN A 14 1.78 -8.68 -13.60
CA ASN A 14 1.05 -7.91 -14.61
C ASN A 14 -0.28 -8.57 -15.08
N LEU A 15 -0.86 -9.47 -14.29
CA LEU A 15 -2.14 -10.11 -14.60
C LEU A 15 -3.29 -9.11 -14.60
N ARG A 16 -3.34 -8.26 -13.57
CA ARG A 16 -4.33 -7.19 -13.50
C ARG A 16 -3.88 -5.99 -14.33
N LYS A 17 -4.62 -5.69 -15.38
CA LYS A 17 -4.33 -4.58 -16.29
C LYS A 17 -4.69 -3.23 -15.66
N PRO A 18 -4.04 -2.13 -16.09
CA PRO A 18 -4.46 -0.78 -15.74
C PRO A 18 -5.91 -0.52 -16.12
N ASP A 19 -6.60 0.29 -15.31
CA ASP A 19 -7.96 0.77 -15.55
C ASP A 19 -8.10 2.23 -15.08
N ASP A 20 -9.32 2.78 -15.12
CA ASP A 20 -9.59 4.16 -14.71
C ASP A 20 -9.31 4.43 -13.23
N ASP A 21 -9.41 3.41 -12.37
CA ASP A 21 -9.10 3.53 -10.94
C ASP A 21 -7.60 3.57 -10.71
N ASN A 22 -6.84 2.83 -11.52
CA ASN A 22 -5.39 2.79 -11.44
C ASN A 22 -4.72 2.78 -12.82
N PRO A 23 -4.70 3.92 -13.55
CA PRO A 23 -4.23 4.01 -14.93
C PRO A 23 -2.73 3.69 -15.11
N LYS A 24 -1.98 3.66 -14.02
CA LYS A 24 -0.54 3.32 -14.02
C LYS A 24 -0.26 1.89 -13.53
N GLY A 25 -1.29 1.04 -13.44
CA GLY A 25 -1.18 -0.36 -13.05
C GLY A 25 -1.18 -0.61 -11.55
N TYR A 26 -1.37 -1.84 -11.16
CA TYR A 26 -1.67 -2.26 -9.79
C TYR A 26 -0.46 -2.76 -9.02
N TYR A 27 0.62 -3.17 -9.67
CA TYR A 27 1.80 -3.76 -9.02
C TYR A 27 1.46 -4.94 -8.11
N GLU A 28 0.52 -5.76 -8.54
CA GLU A 28 0.10 -6.96 -7.82
C GLU A 28 0.95 -8.16 -8.22
N TYR A 29 1.07 -9.10 -7.31
CA TYR A 29 1.68 -10.41 -7.51
C TYR A 29 0.74 -11.45 -6.89
N GLU A 30 0.09 -12.25 -7.74
CA GLU A 30 -1.00 -13.13 -7.34
C GLU A 30 -0.67 -14.10 -6.20
N PRO A 31 0.57 -14.69 -6.13
CA PRO A 31 0.93 -15.56 -5.03
C PRO A 31 0.87 -14.92 -3.63
N VAL A 32 0.96 -13.57 -3.53
CA VAL A 32 0.81 -12.86 -2.26
C VAL A 32 -0.53 -13.16 -1.59
N LYS A 33 -1.61 -13.31 -2.37
CA LYS A 33 -2.95 -13.57 -1.85
C LYS A 33 -3.06 -14.94 -1.18
N LYS A 34 -2.17 -15.86 -1.50
CA LYS A 34 -2.11 -17.23 -0.98
C LYS A 34 -1.01 -17.45 0.06
N ILE A 35 -0.42 -16.38 0.61
CA ILE A 35 0.71 -16.47 1.55
C ILE A 35 0.41 -17.34 2.78
N LYS A 36 -0.85 -17.44 3.17
CA LYS A 36 -1.29 -18.31 4.27
C LYS A 36 -1.10 -19.80 3.96
N GLU A 37 -1.30 -20.18 2.71
CA GLU A 37 -1.21 -21.56 2.22
C GLU A 37 0.20 -21.87 1.68
N ASP A 38 0.78 -20.91 0.98
CA ASP A 38 2.10 -21.06 0.33
C ASP A 38 2.90 -19.77 0.40
N ALA A 39 3.97 -19.78 1.17
CA ALA A 39 4.92 -18.69 1.30
C ALA A 39 6.24 -18.93 0.52
N SER A 40 6.34 -19.97 -0.29
CA SER A 40 7.57 -20.35 -1.01
C SER A 40 8.07 -19.29 -1.98
N TRP A 41 7.15 -18.49 -2.54
CA TRP A 41 7.47 -17.38 -3.43
C TRP A 41 8.34 -16.28 -2.76
N LEU A 42 8.41 -16.23 -1.43
CA LEU A 42 9.24 -15.27 -0.70
C LEU A 42 10.74 -15.47 -0.98
N GLU A 43 11.18 -16.65 -1.39
CA GLU A 43 12.55 -16.87 -1.84
C GLU A 43 12.89 -15.99 -3.06
N ASN A 44 11.94 -15.88 -3.99
CA ASN A 44 12.09 -15.05 -5.18
C ASN A 44 11.91 -13.54 -4.88
N ALA A 45 11.39 -13.19 -3.70
CA ALA A 45 11.15 -11.81 -3.26
C ALA A 45 12.35 -11.20 -2.53
N ARG A 46 13.38 -11.98 -2.22
CA ARG A 46 14.56 -11.50 -1.50
C ARG A 46 15.23 -10.35 -2.25
N GLY A 47 15.41 -9.21 -1.58
CA GLY A 47 15.97 -7.99 -2.18
C GLY A 47 15.05 -7.27 -3.17
N LYS A 48 13.78 -7.65 -3.25
CA LYS A 48 12.78 -7.04 -4.13
C LYS A 48 11.65 -6.39 -3.33
N ALA A 49 10.99 -5.42 -3.93
CA ALA A 49 9.77 -4.87 -3.38
C ALA A 49 8.55 -5.68 -3.84
N VAL A 50 7.65 -5.94 -2.90
CA VAL A 50 6.37 -6.63 -3.14
C VAL A 50 5.24 -5.80 -2.54
N LYS A 51 4.16 -5.59 -3.28
CA LYS A 51 2.95 -4.96 -2.77
C LYS A 51 2.10 -5.98 -2.02
N MET A 52 1.72 -5.65 -0.79
CA MET A 52 0.89 -6.50 0.05
C MET A 52 -0.18 -5.67 0.76
N VAL A 53 -1.37 -6.20 0.95
CA VAL A 53 -2.39 -5.60 1.81
C VAL A 53 -2.10 -5.93 3.28
N SER A 54 -2.38 -5.00 4.18
CA SER A 54 -1.99 -5.11 5.60
C SER A 54 -2.55 -6.34 6.32
N LEU A 55 -3.73 -6.85 5.91
CA LEU A 55 -4.32 -8.08 6.46
C LEU A 55 -3.43 -9.33 6.26
N LEU A 56 -2.63 -9.36 5.20
CA LEU A 56 -1.77 -10.50 4.88
C LEU A 56 -0.44 -10.48 5.66
N LEU A 57 -0.08 -9.36 6.29
CA LEU A 57 1.17 -9.23 7.04
C LEU A 57 1.27 -10.24 8.21
N TYR A 58 0.14 -10.61 8.81
CA TYR A 58 0.09 -11.62 9.89
C TYR A 58 0.58 -13.01 9.47
N HIS A 59 0.68 -13.27 8.17
CA HIS A 59 1.12 -14.56 7.60
C HIS A 59 2.57 -14.54 7.12
N LEU A 60 3.31 -13.46 7.36
CA LEU A 60 4.74 -13.41 7.06
C LEU A 60 5.48 -14.40 7.97
N PRO A 61 6.29 -15.33 7.41
CA PRO A 61 7.09 -16.26 8.21
C PRO A 61 8.04 -15.55 9.17
N PRO A 62 8.17 -15.98 10.42
CA PRO A 62 9.00 -15.32 11.43
C PRO A 62 10.51 -15.59 11.28
N ASP A 63 10.88 -16.54 10.43
CA ASP A 63 12.27 -16.94 10.15
C ASP A 63 13.03 -16.02 9.20
N ARG A 64 12.41 -14.90 8.80
CA ARG A 64 12.96 -13.95 7.83
C ARG A 64 12.84 -12.52 8.36
N TYR A 65 13.71 -11.66 7.87
CA TYR A 65 13.69 -10.24 8.20
C TYR A 65 13.02 -9.42 7.11
N TYR A 66 12.15 -8.49 7.51
CA TYR A 66 11.36 -7.68 6.58
C TYR A 66 11.53 -6.18 6.86
N LYS A 67 11.57 -5.39 5.81
CA LYS A 67 11.41 -3.94 5.85
C LYS A 67 10.08 -3.56 5.22
N ILE A 68 9.18 -3.02 6.00
CA ILE A 68 7.84 -2.66 5.57
C ILE A 68 7.72 -1.14 5.43
N ILE A 69 7.39 -0.66 4.23
CA ILE A 69 6.92 0.71 4.03
C ILE A 69 5.40 0.69 4.15
N PHE A 70 4.89 1.12 5.30
CA PHE A 70 3.46 1.11 5.59
C PHE A 70 2.84 2.43 5.13
N MET A 71 2.12 2.38 4.01
CA MET A 71 1.45 3.55 3.43
C MET A 71 0.21 3.91 4.24
N ARG A 72 0.13 5.17 4.68
CA ARG A 72 -1.04 5.71 5.40
C ARG A 72 -1.74 6.76 4.55
N ARG A 73 -3.04 6.86 4.75
CA ARG A 73 -3.89 7.87 4.13
C ARG A 73 -5.00 8.28 5.10
N LYS A 74 -5.52 9.50 4.99
CA LYS A 74 -6.65 9.95 5.81
C LYS A 74 -7.87 9.06 5.56
N MET A 75 -8.61 8.71 6.63
CA MET A 75 -9.73 7.76 6.56
C MET A 75 -10.81 8.21 5.59
N ASN A 76 -11.20 9.48 5.64
CA ASN A 76 -12.18 10.04 4.72
C ASN A 76 -11.78 9.94 3.24
N GLU A 77 -10.48 10.04 2.92
CA GLU A 77 -9.98 9.86 1.55
C GLU A 77 -9.99 8.39 1.11
N ILE A 78 -9.76 7.46 2.05
CA ILE A 78 -9.87 6.01 1.81
C ILE A 78 -11.31 5.66 1.49
N LEU A 79 -12.27 6.09 2.32
CA LEU A 79 -13.70 5.83 2.15
C LEU A 79 -14.23 6.41 0.83
N ALA A 80 -13.88 7.67 0.52
CA ALA A 80 -14.27 8.31 -0.73
C ALA A 80 -13.73 7.54 -1.96
N SER A 81 -12.47 7.08 -1.91
CA SER A 81 -11.88 6.29 -2.99
C SER A 81 -12.55 4.92 -3.13
N GLN A 82 -12.90 4.30 -2.02
CA GLN A 82 -13.57 3.00 -1.99
C GLN A 82 -14.98 3.08 -2.55
N ARG A 83 -15.73 4.13 -2.18
CA ARG A 83 -17.08 4.38 -2.71
C ARG A 83 -17.07 4.48 -4.23
N VAL A 84 -16.20 5.33 -4.79
CA VAL A 84 -16.07 5.49 -6.25
C VAL A 84 -15.76 4.16 -6.94
N MET A 85 -14.87 3.34 -6.35
CA MET A 85 -14.53 2.04 -6.91
C MET A 85 -15.73 1.07 -6.87
N LEU A 86 -16.47 1.01 -5.76
CA LEU A 86 -17.63 0.13 -5.60
C LEU A 86 -18.79 0.55 -6.51
N GLU A 87 -19.02 1.85 -6.69
CA GLU A 87 -19.99 2.40 -7.66
C GLU A 87 -19.68 1.94 -9.10
N ARG A 88 -18.41 2.04 -9.52
CA ARG A 88 -17.97 1.58 -10.85
C ARG A 88 -18.11 0.08 -11.05
N LEU A 89 -17.92 -0.71 -9.98
CA LEU A 89 -18.11 -2.16 -10.03
C LEU A 89 -19.59 -2.58 -9.97
N GLY A 90 -20.53 -1.62 -9.85
CA GLY A 90 -21.95 -1.91 -9.68
C GLY A 90 -22.28 -2.65 -8.37
N GLN A 91 -21.39 -2.56 -7.37
CA GLN A 91 -21.54 -3.24 -6.09
C GLN A 91 -22.18 -2.37 -5.02
N ILE A 92 -22.43 -1.08 -5.30
CA ILE A 92 -23.26 -0.20 -4.49
C ILE A 92 -24.49 0.17 -5.33
N GLN A 93 -25.67 -0.17 -4.86
CA GLN A 93 -26.92 0.48 -5.29
C GLN A 93 -26.98 1.88 -4.66
N PRO A 94 -27.63 2.87 -5.33
CA PRO A 94 -27.74 4.22 -4.79
C PRO A 94 -28.26 4.19 -3.35
N ALA A 95 -27.64 5.02 -2.51
CA ALA A 95 -27.77 5.10 -1.07
C ALA A 95 -29.21 5.01 -0.56
N ASN A 96 -29.75 3.85 -0.28
CA ASN A 96 -30.92 3.65 0.61
C ASN A 96 -31.23 2.20 0.97
N GLU A 97 -30.50 1.17 0.47
CA GLU A 97 -30.81 -0.22 0.85
C GLU A 97 -29.56 -0.97 1.32
N SER A 98 -29.50 -1.23 2.62
CA SER A 98 -28.69 -2.27 3.32
C SER A 98 -27.17 -2.32 3.08
N GLY A 99 -26.50 -1.22 2.80
CA GLY A 99 -25.05 -1.15 2.75
C GLY A 99 -24.46 -0.78 4.14
N VAL A 100 -23.27 -1.29 4.43
CA VAL A 100 -22.47 -0.84 5.59
C VAL A 100 -22.25 0.68 5.48
N SER A 101 -22.57 1.44 6.53
CA SER A 101 -22.39 2.90 6.51
C SER A 101 -20.90 3.27 6.45
N ASP A 102 -20.61 4.50 6.01
CA ASP A 102 -19.23 5.00 6.00
C ASP A 102 -18.62 4.99 7.42
N GLU A 103 -19.43 5.27 8.43
CA GLU A 103 -19.04 5.25 9.83
C GLU A 103 -18.67 3.84 10.31
N GLU A 104 -19.50 2.85 9.98
CA GLU A 104 -19.20 1.44 10.31
C GLU A 104 -17.97 0.93 9.56
N MET A 105 -17.80 1.34 8.30
CA MET A 105 -16.61 0.98 7.52
C MET A 105 -15.37 1.66 8.09
N ALA A 106 -15.43 2.94 8.44
CA ALA A 106 -14.37 3.67 9.10
C ALA A 106 -13.94 2.98 10.39
N GLN A 107 -14.90 2.63 11.24
CA GLN A 107 -14.65 1.94 12.51
C GLN A 107 -13.92 0.61 12.29
N LYS A 108 -14.36 -0.21 11.34
CA LYS A 108 -13.72 -1.49 11.02
C LYS A 108 -12.28 -1.28 10.52
N PHE A 109 -12.03 -0.27 9.68
CA PHE A 109 -10.68 0.08 9.23
C PHE A 109 -9.80 0.56 10.39
N GLU A 110 -10.30 1.43 11.26
CA GLU A 110 -9.55 1.93 12.41
C GLU A 110 -9.20 0.82 13.39
N GLU A 111 -10.14 -0.07 13.69
CA GLU A 111 -9.89 -1.26 14.52
C GLU A 111 -8.83 -2.17 13.90
N HIS A 112 -8.90 -2.38 12.58
CA HIS A 112 -7.88 -3.15 11.86
C HIS A 112 -6.51 -2.47 11.96
N LEU A 113 -6.43 -1.16 11.68
CA LEU A 113 -5.18 -0.41 11.75
C LEU A 113 -4.58 -0.41 13.15
N LYS A 114 -5.41 -0.30 14.19
CA LYS A 114 -4.97 -0.41 15.58
C LYS A 114 -4.38 -1.79 15.87
N LYS A 115 -5.05 -2.87 15.46
CA LYS A 115 -4.60 -4.24 15.66
C LYS A 115 -3.30 -4.53 14.92
N ILE A 116 -3.20 -4.15 13.64
CA ILE A 116 -2.00 -4.41 12.85
C ILE A 116 -0.80 -3.60 13.36
N ASN A 117 -0.98 -2.34 13.75
CA ASN A 117 0.10 -1.53 14.32
C ASN A 117 0.60 -2.11 15.64
N SER A 118 -0.30 -2.55 16.53
CA SER A 118 0.08 -3.23 17.77
C SER A 118 0.84 -4.53 17.50
N TRP A 119 0.41 -5.32 16.52
CA TRP A 119 1.09 -6.55 16.13
C TRP A 119 2.48 -6.26 15.55
N LEU A 120 2.60 -5.30 14.63
CA LEU A 120 3.88 -4.92 14.02
C LEU A 120 4.90 -4.45 15.06
N SER A 121 4.46 -3.69 16.08
CA SER A 121 5.36 -3.22 17.14
C SER A 121 5.91 -4.32 18.03
N GLY A 122 5.31 -5.50 18.03
CA GLY A 122 5.78 -6.68 18.74
C GLY A 122 6.65 -7.64 17.91
N GLN A 123 6.93 -7.32 16.63
CA GLN A 123 7.73 -8.19 15.78
C GLN A 123 9.20 -7.77 15.78
N GLU A 124 10.11 -8.64 16.24
CA GLU A 124 11.55 -8.39 16.27
C GLU A 124 12.21 -8.53 14.89
N ASN A 125 11.55 -9.21 13.96
CA ASN A 125 12.03 -9.48 12.61
C ASN A 125 11.46 -8.53 11.55
N ILE A 126 10.77 -7.46 11.96
CA ILE A 126 10.11 -6.50 11.06
C ILE A 126 10.48 -5.07 11.43
N ASP A 127 11.14 -4.37 10.51
CA ASP A 127 11.25 -2.91 10.57
C ASP A 127 10.10 -2.26 9.83
N VAL A 128 9.53 -1.18 10.37
CA VAL A 128 8.42 -0.46 9.74
C VAL A 128 8.74 1.02 9.57
N LEU A 129 8.62 1.51 8.34
CA LEU A 129 8.57 2.93 8.02
C LEU A 129 7.14 3.33 7.67
N TYR A 130 6.52 4.18 8.49
CA TYR A 130 5.20 4.75 8.17
C TYR A 130 5.35 5.95 7.26
N VAL A 131 4.60 5.95 6.16
CA VAL A 131 4.66 6.99 5.15
C VAL A 131 3.24 7.48 4.81
N ASP A 132 2.98 8.77 5.00
CA ASP A 132 1.70 9.36 4.66
C ASP A 132 1.67 9.74 3.17
N TYR A 133 0.62 9.33 2.47
CA TYR A 133 0.46 9.56 1.04
C TYR A 133 0.49 11.06 0.70
N SER A 134 -0.17 11.90 1.50
CA SER A 134 -0.15 13.35 1.34
C SER A 134 1.26 13.95 1.49
N THR A 135 2.05 13.42 2.42
CA THR A 135 3.42 13.89 2.67
C THR A 135 4.36 13.55 1.50
N ILE A 136 4.19 12.38 0.86
CA ILE A 136 4.92 12.08 -0.38
C ILE A 136 4.67 13.14 -1.46
N ILE A 137 3.44 13.62 -1.59
CA ILE A 137 3.07 14.59 -2.61
C ILE A 137 3.57 15.99 -2.27
N MET A 138 3.53 16.37 -0.99
CA MET A 138 3.93 17.70 -0.53
C MET A 138 5.44 17.86 -0.39
N LYS A 139 6.12 16.81 0.09
CA LYS A 139 7.55 16.79 0.43
C LYS A 139 8.26 15.60 -0.23
N PRO A 140 8.25 15.52 -1.57
CA PRO A 140 8.71 14.33 -2.29
C PRO A 140 10.17 13.99 -2.04
N GLN A 141 11.06 15.00 -1.97
CA GLN A 141 12.49 14.78 -1.73
C GLN A 141 12.72 14.19 -0.34
N GLU A 142 12.19 14.83 0.69
CA GLU A 142 12.32 14.36 2.07
C GLU A 142 11.86 12.91 2.24
N GLN A 143 10.72 12.57 1.61
CA GLN A 143 10.18 11.22 1.71
C GLN A 143 10.99 10.18 0.90
N ALA A 144 11.50 10.55 -0.26
CA ALA A 144 12.40 9.68 -1.03
C ALA A 144 13.67 9.38 -0.24
N ASP A 145 14.31 10.41 0.34
CA ASP A 145 15.52 10.26 1.14
C ASP A 145 15.30 9.40 2.39
N ASN A 146 14.15 9.57 3.08
CA ASN A 146 13.77 8.76 4.23
C ASN A 146 13.59 7.28 3.83
N ILE A 147 12.95 7.02 2.71
CA ILE A 147 12.75 5.65 2.19
C ILE A 147 14.11 5.02 1.85
N VAL A 148 15.00 5.74 1.16
CA VAL A 148 16.33 5.25 0.80
C VAL A 148 17.14 4.91 2.05
N ARG A 149 17.14 5.81 3.04
CA ARG A 149 17.84 5.60 4.33
C ARG A 149 17.28 4.39 5.09
N PHE A 150 15.96 4.27 5.15
CA PHE A 150 15.29 3.15 5.81
C PHE A 150 15.62 1.81 5.15
N LEU A 151 15.57 1.73 3.82
CA LEU A 151 15.87 0.50 3.10
C LEU A 151 17.35 0.12 3.20
N GLY A 152 18.24 1.11 3.26
CA GLY A 152 19.70 0.90 3.35
C GLY A 152 20.29 0.32 2.06
N VAL A 153 19.64 0.57 0.92
CA VAL A 153 20.10 0.14 -0.41
C VAL A 153 20.28 1.34 -1.32
N ASN A 154 21.13 1.19 -2.33
CA ASN A 154 21.43 2.28 -3.27
C ASN A 154 20.27 2.47 -4.26
N LEU A 155 19.40 3.43 -3.97
CA LEU A 155 18.31 3.85 -4.85
C LEU A 155 18.56 5.27 -5.37
N ASP A 156 17.95 5.59 -6.50
CA ASP A 156 17.99 6.91 -7.13
C ASP A 156 16.76 7.75 -6.71
N PRO A 157 16.89 8.66 -5.71
CA PRO A 157 15.76 9.42 -5.21
C PRO A 157 15.18 10.39 -6.25
N GLU A 158 15.99 10.90 -7.19
CA GLU A 158 15.50 11.80 -8.24
C GLU A 158 14.54 11.07 -9.19
N LYS A 159 14.89 9.83 -9.58
CA LYS A 159 13.99 8.99 -10.40
C LYS A 159 12.73 8.61 -9.63
N MET A 160 12.84 8.32 -8.33
CA MET A 160 11.69 8.04 -7.48
C MET A 160 10.69 9.21 -7.52
N ILE A 161 11.15 10.43 -7.34
CA ILE A 161 10.31 11.64 -7.29
C ILE A 161 9.62 11.90 -8.62
N LYS A 162 10.28 11.69 -9.75
CA LYS A 162 9.71 11.88 -11.11
C LYS A 162 8.47 11.01 -11.37
N THR A 163 8.25 9.96 -10.59
CA THR A 163 7.04 9.12 -10.72
C THR A 163 5.81 9.70 -10.06
N ILE A 164 5.97 10.71 -9.20
CA ILE A 164 4.88 11.31 -8.44
C ILE A 164 4.03 12.16 -9.38
N ASP A 165 2.75 11.84 -9.41
CA ASP A 165 1.77 12.55 -10.24
C ASP A 165 0.66 13.12 -9.34
N LYS A 166 0.72 14.42 -9.14
CA LYS A 166 -0.25 15.14 -8.29
C LYS A 166 -1.69 15.04 -8.81
N LYS A 167 -1.89 14.76 -10.10
CA LYS A 167 -3.22 14.61 -10.72
C LYS A 167 -3.92 13.32 -10.26
N LEU A 168 -3.16 12.32 -9.84
CA LEU A 168 -3.71 11.07 -9.31
C LEU A 168 -4.19 11.17 -7.86
N TYR A 169 -3.93 12.28 -7.18
CA TYR A 169 -4.49 12.58 -5.86
C TYR A 169 -5.88 13.20 -6.01
N ARG A 170 -6.86 12.37 -6.39
CA ARG A 170 -8.21 12.79 -6.78
C ARG A 170 -9.13 13.07 -5.58
N GLN A 171 -9.05 12.22 -4.55
CA GLN A 171 -9.88 12.32 -3.34
C GLN A 171 -9.11 13.08 -2.25
N ARG A 172 -9.14 14.42 -2.32
CA ARG A 172 -8.49 15.29 -1.33
C ARG A 172 -9.51 15.70 -0.28
N SER A 173 -9.19 15.53 1.00
CA SER A 173 -9.89 16.27 2.03
C SER A 173 -9.41 17.71 1.99
N ASN A 174 -10.33 18.66 1.82
CA ASN A 174 -10.01 20.07 2.02
C ASN A 174 -9.42 20.23 3.43
N ILE A 175 -8.26 20.86 3.48
CA ILE A 175 -7.58 21.26 4.72
C ILE A 175 -8.38 22.38 5.32
#